data_35227c5749e4c57088a2f47215dbd31a
#
_entry.id   35227c5749e4c57088a2f47215dbd31a
#
_cell.length_a   1.000
_cell.length_b   1.000
_cell.length_c   1.000
_cell.angle_alpha   90.00
_cell.angle_beta   90.00
_cell.angle_gamma   90.00
#
_symmetry.space_group_name_H-M   'P 1'
#
loop_
_entity.id
_entity.type
_entity.pdbx_description
1 polymer ?
#
loop_
_entity_poly.entity_id
_entity_poly.type
_entity_poly.pdbx_seq_one_letter_code
_entity_poly.pdbx_strand_id
1 'polypeptide(L)'
;MKLLIIIASILVLVFLLGWIGLQIRPRPFSPYPEQTGEIKTIPLAAGLPAPVERFYKTVYGEEIPVIDSAVMKGHAFIAPFGVKLPARFLFVHEAGKGYRHYFEATWFGMTIMKVNERYVDGKSLFEPPVGDPIIDDASTNQAANLAVWAEAAWFPSIWITDPRVRWEPVDDNTALLFVPFEDKMENFVMRFNPETGLLDSMEAMRYRDAGPQAKKILWITRNVEGKKIEGSKLNAIGSATWMDQGLPWATFTLEEVHYNVNVSEYIRQKGP
;
A
#
# COMPACT_ATOMS: atom_id res chain seq x y z
N MET A 1 33.20 -39.31 11.38
CA MET A 1 32.39 -38.69 12.43
C MET A 1 32.81 -37.22 12.69
N LYS A 2 34.06 -36.90 13.05
CA LYS A 2 34.49 -35.49 13.30
C LYS A 2 34.27 -34.55 12.12
N LEU A 3 34.61 -34.95 10.89
CA LEU A 3 34.40 -34.12 9.68
C LEU A 3 32.90 -33.80 9.45
N LEU A 4 32.01 -34.74 9.62
CA LEU A 4 30.56 -34.52 9.50
C LEU A 4 30.04 -33.55 10.54
N ILE A 5 30.54 -33.64 11.78
CA ILE A 5 30.18 -32.66 12.85
C ILE A 5 30.65 -31.26 12.48
N ILE A 6 31.87 -31.12 11.98
CA ILE A 6 32.40 -29.82 11.54
C ILE A 6 31.55 -29.22 10.42
N ILE A 7 31.23 -30.03 9.39
CA ILE A 7 30.41 -29.57 8.27
C ILE A 7 29.02 -29.15 8.77
N ALA A 8 28.36 -29.98 9.61
CA ALA A 8 27.07 -29.66 10.19
C ALA A 8 27.12 -28.35 11.02
N SER A 9 28.17 -28.17 11.83
CA SER A 9 28.32 -26.93 12.63
C SER A 9 28.49 -25.69 11.75
N ILE A 10 29.25 -25.79 10.66
CA ILE A 10 29.41 -24.68 9.70
C ILE A 10 28.06 -24.36 9.03
N LEU A 11 27.30 -25.37 8.60
CA LEU A 11 25.99 -25.15 7.98
C LEU A 11 25.01 -24.48 8.95
N VAL A 12 24.97 -24.92 10.20
CA VAL A 12 24.15 -24.30 11.24
C VAL A 12 24.57 -22.85 11.48
N LEU A 13 25.88 -22.57 11.55
CA LEU A 13 26.39 -21.21 11.73
C LEU A 13 25.99 -20.30 10.55
N VAL A 14 26.17 -20.76 9.32
CA VAL A 14 25.78 -20.02 8.11
C VAL A 14 24.28 -19.74 8.10
N PHE A 15 23.46 -20.76 8.45
CA PHE A 15 22.00 -20.58 8.57
C PHE A 15 21.63 -19.54 9.63
N LEU A 16 22.25 -19.61 10.82
CA LEU A 16 22.02 -18.65 11.91
C LEU A 16 22.42 -17.22 11.50
N LEU A 17 23.58 -17.06 10.87
CA LEU A 17 24.02 -15.76 10.35
C LEU A 17 23.05 -15.24 9.28
N GLY A 18 22.62 -16.08 8.36
CA GLY A 18 21.61 -15.74 7.36
C GLY A 18 20.31 -15.26 7.99
N TRP A 19 19.83 -16.00 8.98
CA TRP A 19 18.61 -15.66 9.71
C TRP A 19 18.75 -14.34 10.51
N ILE A 20 19.88 -14.12 11.20
CA ILE A 20 20.16 -12.87 11.91
C ILE A 20 20.11 -11.69 10.94
N GLY A 21 20.68 -11.83 9.74
CA GLY A 21 20.64 -10.78 8.72
C GLY A 21 19.23 -10.36 8.33
N LEU A 22 18.26 -11.29 8.39
CA LEU A 22 16.83 -11.02 8.13
C LEU A 22 16.10 -10.34 9.31
N GLN A 23 16.69 -10.32 10.50
CA GLN A 23 16.12 -9.62 11.66
C GLN A 23 16.53 -8.14 11.71
N ILE A 24 17.56 -7.75 10.96
CA ILE A 24 18.08 -6.38 10.97
C ILE A 24 17.25 -5.52 10.03
N ARG A 25 16.53 -4.55 10.60
CA ARG A 25 15.75 -3.58 9.84
C ARG A 25 16.66 -2.63 9.07
N PRO A 26 16.29 -2.24 7.83
CA PRO A 26 17.01 -1.20 7.10
C PRO A 26 16.89 0.15 7.80
N ARG A 27 17.86 1.02 7.58
CA ARG A 27 17.74 2.44 7.97
C ARG A 27 16.65 3.09 7.12
N PRO A 28 15.85 4.01 7.68
CA PRO A 28 14.87 4.76 6.90
C PRO A 28 15.53 5.52 5.74
N PHE A 29 14.74 5.87 4.72
CA PHE A 29 15.17 6.86 3.75
C PHE A 29 15.36 8.23 4.42
N SER A 30 16.14 9.10 3.80
CA SER A 30 16.27 10.49 4.26
C SER A 30 14.88 11.14 4.41
N PRO A 31 14.68 12.01 5.39
CA PRO A 31 13.43 12.76 5.54
C PRO A 31 13.04 13.45 4.24
N TYR A 32 11.73 13.54 3.97
CA TYR A 32 11.26 14.31 2.82
C TYR A 32 11.53 15.80 3.06
N PRO A 33 12.04 16.52 2.05
CA PRO A 33 12.52 17.90 2.27
C PRO A 33 11.39 18.92 2.52
N GLU A 34 10.18 18.61 2.04
CA GLU A 34 9.03 19.51 2.19
C GLU A 34 8.18 19.10 3.39
N GLN A 35 7.60 20.10 4.06
CA GLN A 35 6.62 19.88 5.11
C GLN A 35 5.23 19.71 4.51
N THR A 36 4.32 19.09 5.25
CA THR A 36 2.89 19.04 4.88
C THR A 36 2.38 20.43 4.54
N GLY A 37 1.77 20.56 3.36
CA GLY A 37 1.16 21.80 2.90
C GLY A 37 -0.11 22.14 3.67
N GLU A 38 -0.75 23.26 3.32
CA GLU A 38 -2.04 23.64 3.89
C GLU A 38 -3.11 22.59 3.59
N ILE A 39 -3.77 22.10 4.64
CA ILE A 39 -4.88 21.14 4.52
C ILE A 39 -6.19 21.92 4.71
N LYS A 40 -6.93 22.08 3.62
CA LYS A 40 -8.30 22.60 3.65
C LYS A 40 -9.26 21.51 4.07
N THR A 41 -10.39 21.86 4.65
CA THR A 41 -11.45 20.92 4.99
C THR A 41 -12.75 21.24 4.25
N ILE A 42 -13.58 20.23 4.10
CA ILE A 42 -14.95 20.34 3.61
C ILE A 42 -15.89 19.59 4.57
N PRO A 43 -17.16 19.99 4.67
CA PRO A 43 -18.13 19.25 5.46
C PRO A 43 -18.28 17.79 4.99
N LEU A 44 -18.53 16.89 5.93
CA LEU A 44 -18.85 15.50 5.61
C LEU A 44 -20.12 15.45 4.74
N ALA A 45 -20.03 14.77 3.60
CA ALA A 45 -21.16 14.62 2.67
C ALA A 45 -22.32 13.85 3.32
N ALA A 46 -23.54 14.29 3.10
CA ALA A 46 -24.73 13.57 3.51
C ALA A 46 -25.06 12.39 2.56
N GLY A 47 -25.77 11.38 3.07
CA GLY A 47 -26.25 10.26 2.27
C GLY A 47 -25.22 9.16 2.02
N LEU A 48 -24.12 9.15 2.73
CA LEU A 48 -23.18 8.04 2.72
C LEU A 48 -23.79 6.77 3.33
N PRO A 49 -23.38 5.55 2.91
CA PRO A 49 -23.76 4.33 3.62
C PRO A 49 -23.40 4.41 5.12
N ALA A 50 -24.23 3.86 5.97
CA ALA A 50 -24.08 3.96 7.42
C ALA A 50 -22.68 3.58 7.96
N PRO A 51 -22.04 2.47 7.51
CA PRO A 51 -20.70 2.14 7.96
C PRO A 51 -19.64 3.15 7.48
N VAL A 52 -19.84 3.75 6.30
CA VAL A 52 -18.93 4.76 5.74
C VAL A 52 -19.03 6.07 6.51
N GLU A 53 -20.26 6.53 6.77
CA GLU A 53 -20.49 7.74 7.58
C GLU A 53 -19.90 7.57 8.98
N ARG A 54 -20.13 6.44 9.63
CA ARG A 54 -19.54 6.10 10.94
C ARG A 54 -18.00 6.13 10.90
N PHE A 55 -17.39 5.57 9.86
CA PHE A 55 -15.94 5.59 9.69
C PHE A 55 -15.41 7.02 9.60
N TYR A 56 -15.97 7.88 8.74
CA TYR A 56 -15.49 9.25 8.59
C TYR A 56 -15.71 10.08 9.86
N LYS A 57 -16.85 9.96 10.52
CA LYS A 57 -17.09 10.60 11.81
C LYS A 57 -16.10 10.15 12.88
N THR A 58 -15.72 8.88 12.85
CA THR A 58 -14.71 8.34 13.78
C THR A 58 -13.33 8.90 13.50
N VAL A 59 -12.92 8.97 12.22
CA VAL A 59 -11.55 9.36 11.84
C VAL A 59 -11.36 10.87 11.85
N TYR A 60 -12.29 11.61 11.25
CA TYR A 60 -12.14 13.05 11.00
C TYR A 60 -13.19 13.92 11.72
N GLY A 61 -14.31 13.36 12.14
CA GLY A 61 -15.45 14.15 12.62
C GLY A 61 -16.30 14.67 11.46
N GLU A 62 -16.74 15.92 11.55
CA GLU A 62 -17.62 16.53 10.56
C GLU A 62 -16.85 17.29 9.46
N GLU A 63 -15.55 17.51 9.64
CA GLU A 63 -14.68 18.26 8.74
C GLU A 63 -13.65 17.32 8.10
N ILE A 64 -13.78 17.11 6.79
CA ILE A 64 -12.97 16.16 6.02
C ILE A 64 -11.80 16.88 5.36
N PRO A 65 -10.55 16.45 5.60
CA PRO A 65 -9.38 17.04 4.97
C PRO A 65 -9.37 16.78 3.47
N VAL A 66 -9.02 17.80 2.68
CA VAL A 66 -8.77 17.64 1.23
C VAL A 66 -7.29 17.33 1.04
N ILE A 67 -7.01 16.10 0.61
CA ILE A 67 -5.65 15.61 0.37
C ILE A 67 -5.46 15.41 -1.13
N ASP A 68 -4.60 16.23 -1.73
CA ASP A 68 -4.29 16.20 -3.16
C ASP A 68 -3.04 15.35 -3.48
N SER A 69 -2.16 15.17 -2.50
CA SER A 69 -0.96 14.36 -2.62
C SER A 69 -0.50 13.80 -1.29
N ALA A 70 0.25 12.71 -1.32
CA ALA A 70 0.87 12.12 -0.15
C ALA A 70 2.27 11.56 -0.49
N VAL A 71 3.24 11.83 0.39
CA VAL A 71 4.55 11.16 0.40
C VAL A 71 4.64 10.35 1.67
N MET A 72 4.81 9.05 1.52
CA MET A 72 4.73 8.08 2.60
C MET A 72 6.00 7.24 2.65
N LYS A 73 6.60 7.14 3.82
CA LYS A 73 7.80 6.33 4.05
C LYS A 73 7.63 5.43 5.27
N GLY A 74 8.36 4.33 5.23
CA GLY A 74 8.37 3.42 6.35
C GLY A 74 9.17 2.15 6.06
N HIS A 75 8.96 1.17 6.91
CA HIS A 75 9.52 -0.16 6.72
C HIS A 75 8.43 -1.17 6.37
N ALA A 76 8.86 -2.27 5.78
CA ALA A 76 7.97 -3.36 5.40
C ALA A 76 8.63 -4.72 5.67
N PHE A 77 7.80 -5.76 5.66
CA PHE A 77 8.21 -7.11 5.39
C PHE A 77 7.55 -7.56 4.11
N ILE A 78 8.33 -8.05 3.15
CA ILE A 78 7.84 -8.59 1.89
C ILE A 78 8.28 -10.05 1.75
N ALA A 79 7.45 -10.87 1.12
CA ALA A 79 7.71 -12.31 0.96
C ALA A 79 7.57 -12.75 -0.51
N PRO A 80 8.38 -12.23 -1.45
CA PRO A 80 8.23 -12.50 -2.88
C PRO A 80 8.38 -13.99 -3.23
N PHE A 81 9.12 -14.75 -2.43
CA PHE A 81 9.38 -16.19 -2.65
C PHE A 81 9.05 -17.02 -1.39
N GLY A 82 8.09 -16.56 -0.58
CA GLY A 82 7.76 -17.20 0.70
C GLY A 82 8.77 -16.93 1.83
N VAL A 83 9.90 -16.30 1.55
CA VAL A 83 10.88 -15.87 2.56
C VAL A 83 10.62 -14.42 2.93
N LYS A 84 10.37 -14.18 4.21
CA LYS A 84 10.08 -12.85 4.74
C LYS A 84 11.35 -11.99 4.80
N LEU A 85 11.43 -10.99 3.95
CA LEU A 85 12.55 -10.05 3.84
C LEU A 85 12.20 -8.72 4.50
N PRO A 86 13.06 -8.15 5.36
CA PRO A 86 12.91 -6.78 5.80
C PRO A 86 13.12 -5.82 4.63
N ALA A 87 12.31 -4.78 4.57
CA ALA A 87 12.33 -3.80 3.50
C ALA A 87 12.06 -2.39 4.03
N ARG A 88 12.41 -1.38 3.24
CA ARG A 88 11.97 0.00 3.38
C ARG A 88 11.27 0.46 2.12
N PHE A 89 10.34 1.39 2.26
CA PHE A 89 9.56 1.90 1.13
C PHE A 89 9.45 3.42 1.14
N LEU A 90 9.27 3.93 -0.05
CA LEU A 90 8.90 5.32 -0.34
C LEU A 90 7.79 5.29 -1.39
N PHE A 91 6.61 5.73 -0.99
CA PHE A 91 5.43 5.84 -1.84
C PHE A 91 5.08 7.31 -2.03
N VAL A 92 4.84 7.68 -3.26
CA VAL A 92 4.45 9.03 -3.65
C VAL A 92 3.14 8.94 -4.40
N HIS A 93 2.13 9.66 -3.95
CA HIS A 93 0.80 9.67 -4.56
C HIS A 93 0.40 11.07 -5.00
N GLU A 94 -0.11 11.16 -6.22
CA GLU A 94 -1.07 12.18 -6.63
C GLU A 94 -2.45 11.58 -6.41
N ALA A 95 -3.17 12.07 -5.41
CA ALA A 95 -4.35 11.40 -4.88
C ALA A 95 -5.41 11.14 -5.96
N GLY A 96 -5.87 9.89 -6.05
CA GLY A 96 -6.87 9.45 -7.04
C GLY A 96 -6.42 9.45 -8.50
N LYS A 97 -5.15 9.74 -8.80
CA LYS A 97 -4.64 9.84 -10.18
C LYS A 97 -3.48 8.90 -10.46
N GLY A 98 -2.52 8.80 -9.54
CA GLY A 98 -1.37 7.98 -9.78
C GLY A 98 -0.42 7.88 -8.60
N TYR A 99 0.61 7.08 -8.76
CA TYR A 99 1.61 6.86 -7.73
C TYR A 99 2.98 6.52 -8.33
N ARG A 100 3.95 6.56 -7.45
CA ARG A 100 5.26 5.96 -7.61
C ARG A 100 5.63 5.20 -6.34
N HIS A 101 6.01 3.95 -6.50
CA HIS A 101 6.53 3.11 -5.43
C HIS A 101 8.01 2.83 -5.65
N TYR A 102 8.75 2.93 -4.57
CA TYR A 102 10.13 2.49 -4.50
C TYR A 102 10.34 1.64 -3.24
N PHE A 103 10.85 0.43 -3.45
CA PHE A 103 11.13 -0.51 -2.36
C PHE A 103 12.59 -0.94 -2.39
N GLU A 104 13.15 -1.16 -1.23
CA GLU A 104 14.42 -1.86 -1.06
C GLU A 104 14.27 -2.98 -0.05
N ALA A 105 14.39 -4.24 -0.50
CA ALA A 105 14.55 -5.35 0.42
C ALA A 105 16.01 -5.45 0.86
N THR A 106 16.23 -5.83 2.11
CA THR A 106 17.55 -5.78 2.72
C THR A 106 17.93 -7.07 3.43
N TRP A 107 19.25 -7.29 3.55
CA TRP A 107 19.84 -8.32 4.37
C TRP A 107 21.00 -7.69 5.13
N PHE A 108 21.07 -7.86 6.44
CA PHE A 108 21.93 -7.07 7.32
C PHE A 108 21.77 -5.54 7.15
N GLY A 109 20.57 -5.08 6.80
CA GLY A 109 20.32 -3.66 6.51
C GLY A 109 20.90 -3.16 5.18
N MET A 110 21.63 -4.01 4.43
CA MET A 110 22.15 -3.69 3.10
C MET A 110 21.12 -4.05 2.03
N THR A 111 20.92 -3.19 1.04
CA THR A 111 20.00 -3.42 -0.06
C THR A 111 20.45 -4.57 -0.94
N ILE A 112 19.59 -5.60 -1.06
CA ILE A 112 19.80 -6.77 -1.92
C ILE A 112 18.83 -6.80 -3.11
N MET A 113 17.72 -6.07 -3.03
CA MET A 113 16.72 -6.04 -4.09
C MET A 113 16.08 -4.65 -4.12
N LYS A 114 15.84 -4.14 -5.33
CA LYS A 114 15.15 -2.86 -5.57
C LYS A 114 13.98 -3.12 -6.50
N VAL A 115 12.86 -2.45 -6.23
CA VAL A 115 11.69 -2.42 -7.10
C VAL A 115 11.29 -0.97 -7.30
N ASN A 116 11.03 -0.61 -8.54
CA ASN A 116 10.53 0.69 -8.91
C ASN A 116 9.25 0.48 -9.74
N GLU A 117 8.16 1.05 -9.27
CA GLU A 117 6.86 0.93 -9.90
C GLU A 117 6.20 2.30 -9.94
N ARG A 118 5.50 2.60 -11.03
CA ARG A 118 4.68 3.81 -11.11
C ARG A 118 3.42 3.57 -11.93
N TYR A 119 2.40 4.34 -11.62
CA TYR A 119 1.19 4.47 -12.41
C TYR A 119 0.91 5.95 -12.61
N VAL A 120 1.08 6.44 -13.82
CA VAL A 120 0.95 7.86 -14.17
C VAL A 120 0.23 7.97 -15.50
N ASP A 121 -0.72 8.89 -15.59
CA ASP A 121 -1.52 9.14 -16.80
C ASP A 121 -2.21 7.85 -17.32
N GLY A 122 -2.70 6.99 -16.40
CA GLY A 122 -3.39 5.74 -16.70
C GLY A 122 -2.50 4.57 -17.11
N LYS A 123 -1.16 4.73 -17.06
CA LYS A 123 -0.18 3.77 -17.53
C LYS A 123 0.76 3.32 -16.44
N SER A 124 0.90 2.00 -16.32
CA SER A 124 1.83 1.38 -15.38
C SER A 124 3.24 1.23 -16.01
N LEU A 125 4.24 1.35 -15.15
CA LEU A 125 5.60 0.90 -15.37
C LEU A 125 6.03 0.11 -14.14
N PHE A 126 6.34 -1.16 -14.30
CA PHE A 126 6.90 -2.00 -13.26
C PHE A 126 8.30 -2.44 -13.67
N GLU A 127 9.30 -2.06 -12.88
CA GLU A 127 10.69 -2.46 -13.03
C GLU A 127 11.02 -3.50 -11.96
N PRO A 128 10.93 -4.81 -12.29
CA PRO A 128 11.24 -5.88 -11.35
C PRO A 128 12.73 -5.90 -11.02
N PRO A 129 13.13 -6.51 -9.91
CA PRO A 129 14.55 -6.65 -9.54
C PRO A 129 15.33 -7.55 -10.52
N VAL A 130 14.63 -8.39 -11.27
CA VAL A 130 15.18 -9.28 -12.31
C VAL A 130 14.18 -9.39 -13.46
N GLY A 131 14.65 -9.29 -14.69
CA GLY A 131 13.84 -9.35 -15.92
C GLY A 131 13.61 -7.98 -16.54
N ASP A 132 12.86 -7.98 -17.63
CA ASP A 132 12.56 -6.76 -18.39
C ASP A 132 11.44 -5.96 -17.71
N PRO A 133 11.44 -4.62 -17.88
CA PRO A 133 10.33 -3.79 -17.43
C PRO A 133 9.02 -4.16 -18.12
N ILE A 134 7.93 -4.14 -17.34
CA ILE A 134 6.56 -4.27 -17.84
C ILE A 134 5.99 -2.86 -17.99
N ILE A 135 5.60 -2.51 -19.21
CA ILE A 135 5.21 -1.15 -19.56
C ILE A 135 3.83 -1.17 -20.22
N ASP A 136 2.90 -0.39 -19.67
CA ASP A 136 1.57 -0.13 -20.26
C ASP A 136 0.82 -1.43 -20.65
N ASP A 137 0.90 -2.45 -19.81
CA ASP A 137 0.14 -3.69 -19.94
C ASP A 137 -1.24 -3.54 -19.28
N ALA A 138 -2.29 -3.95 -19.97
CA ALA A 138 -3.67 -3.75 -19.49
C ALA A 138 -3.94 -4.39 -18.11
N SER A 139 -3.33 -5.55 -17.83
CA SER A 139 -3.48 -6.23 -16.53
C SER A 139 -2.75 -5.47 -15.43
N THR A 140 -1.53 -5.00 -15.72
CA THR A 140 -0.75 -4.19 -14.77
C THR A 140 -1.33 -2.80 -14.59
N ASN A 141 -1.93 -2.20 -15.62
CA ASN A 141 -2.65 -0.92 -15.49
C ASN A 141 -3.84 -1.04 -14.51
N GLN A 142 -4.67 -2.09 -14.63
CA GLN A 142 -5.76 -2.35 -13.69
C GLN A 142 -5.23 -2.61 -12.27
N ALA A 143 -4.18 -3.41 -12.15
CA ALA A 143 -3.59 -3.71 -10.86
C ALA A 143 -3.02 -2.45 -10.19
N ALA A 144 -2.36 -1.58 -10.95
CA ALA A 144 -1.82 -0.33 -10.46
C ALA A 144 -2.93 0.66 -10.08
N ASN A 145 -3.99 0.77 -10.90
CA ASN A 145 -5.14 1.61 -10.55
C ASN A 145 -5.76 1.20 -9.20
N LEU A 146 -5.94 -0.10 -8.96
CA LEU A 146 -6.44 -0.56 -7.66
C LEU A 146 -5.49 -0.24 -6.51
N ALA A 147 -4.17 -0.22 -6.74
CA ALA A 147 -3.22 0.19 -5.71
C ALA A 147 -3.35 1.67 -5.35
N VAL A 148 -3.57 2.58 -6.33
CA VAL A 148 -3.86 4.01 -6.08
C VAL A 148 -4.94 4.16 -5.01
N TRP A 149 -6.04 3.43 -5.16
CA TRP A 149 -7.22 3.56 -4.30
C TRP A 149 -7.10 2.78 -2.99
N ALA A 150 -6.43 1.63 -2.99
CA ALA A 150 -6.25 0.84 -1.76
C ALA A 150 -5.29 1.49 -0.77
N GLU A 151 -4.22 2.11 -1.24
CA GLU A 151 -3.23 2.81 -0.41
C GLU A 151 -3.76 4.12 0.16
N ALA A 152 -4.83 4.66 -0.43
CA ALA A 152 -5.59 5.74 0.15
C ALA A 152 -6.20 5.41 1.52
N ALA A 153 -6.13 4.16 2.00
CA ALA A 153 -6.43 3.81 3.39
C ALA A 153 -5.61 4.63 4.42
N TRP A 154 -4.47 5.21 4.02
CA TRP A 154 -3.68 6.12 4.84
C TRP A 154 -4.05 7.60 4.70
N PHE A 155 -4.91 7.96 3.70
CA PHE A 155 -5.49 9.29 3.49
C PHE A 155 -6.91 9.15 2.87
N PRO A 156 -7.84 8.49 3.56
CA PRO A 156 -9.10 8.01 2.98
C PRO A 156 -10.09 9.13 2.61
N SER A 157 -9.78 10.37 2.88
CA SER A 157 -10.64 11.48 2.46
C SER A 157 -10.87 11.52 0.95
N ILE A 158 -9.91 11.05 0.14
CA ILE A 158 -10.04 10.99 -1.32
C ILE A 158 -11.24 10.15 -1.78
N TRP A 159 -11.66 9.15 -1.01
CA TRP A 159 -12.81 8.32 -1.35
C TRP A 159 -14.18 9.03 -1.25
N ILE A 160 -14.20 10.27 -0.72
CA ILE A 160 -15.39 11.12 -0.72
C ILE A 160 -15.13 12.53 -1.26
N THR A 161 -13.88 12.95 -1.41
CA THR A 161 -13.53 14.24 -2.01
C THR A 161 -13.38 14.16 -3.53
N ASP A 162 -13.09 12.98 -4.09
CA ASP A 162 -13.06 12.79 -5.54
C ASP A 162 -14.47 12.56 -6.10
N PRO A 163 -14.99 13.44 -6.97
CA PRO A 163 -16.36 13.34 -7.50
C PRO A 163 -16.60 12.15 -8.42
N ARG A 164 -15.56 11.45 -8.84
CA ARG A 164 -15.66 10.24 -9.67
C ARG A 164 -15.95 8.99 -8.85
N VAL A 165 -15.73 9.04 -7.54
CA VAL A 165 -15.92 7.91 -6.62
C VAL A 165 -17.39 7.82 -6.21
N ARG A 166 -17.88 6.59 -6.04
CA ARG A 166 -19.26 6.31 -5.64
C ARG A 166 -19.30 5.21 -4.59
N TRP A 167 -20.19 5.37 -3.62
CA TRP A 167 -20.45 4.39 -2.59
C TRP A 167 -21.83 3.73 -2.77
N GLU A 168 -21.92 2.44 -2.49
CA GLU A 168 -23.20 1.70 -2.40
C GLU A 168 -23.26 0.93 -1.07
N PRO A 169 -24.42 0.95 -0.38
CA PRO A 169 -24.61 0.19 0.86
C PRO A 169 -24.71 -1.31 0.56
N VAL A 170 -24.19 -2.15 1.47
CA VAL A 170 -24.39 -3.60 1.46
C VAL A 170 -25.11 -4.04 2.74
N ASP A 171 -24.49 -3.76 3.89
CA ASP A 171 -25.03 -4.04 5.22
C ASP A 171 -24.48 -3.04 6.27
N ASP A 172 -24.76 -3.28 7.55
CA ASP A 172 -24.38 -2.37 8.64
C ASP A 172 -22.86 -2.17 8.80
N ASN A 173 -22.04 -3.06 8.24
CA ASN A 173 -20.58 -3.04 8.38
C ASN A 173 -19.83 -3.17 7.04
N THR A 174 -20.57 -3.22 5.93
CA THR A 174 -20.01 -3.43 4.59
C THR A 174 -20.59 -2.41 3.61
N ALA A 175 -19.73 -1.83 2.77
CA ALA A 175 -20.14 -1.00 1.64
C ALA A 175 -19.29 -1.33 0.41
N LEU A 176 -19.78 -1.01 -0.78
CA LEU A 176 -19.01 -1.04 -2.01
C LEU A 176 -18.45 0.34 -2.31
N LEU A 177 -17.17 0.41 -2.62
CA LEU A 177 -16.49 1.59 -3.12
C LEU A 177 -16.22 1.38 -4.61
N PHE A 178 -16.80 2.20 -5.46
CA PHE A 178 -16.55 2.22 -6.90
C PHE A 178 -15.57 3.32 -7.23
N VAL A 179 -14.53 2.96 -7.96
CA VAL A 179 -13.41 3.83 -8.34
C VAL A 179 -13.23 3.83 -9.85
N PRO A 180 -12.85 4.96 -10.47
CA PRO A 180 -12.68 5.02 -11.92
C PRO A 180 -11.48 4.20 -12.38
N PHE A 181 -11.63 3.53 -13.52
CA PHE A 181 -10.58 2.89 -14.28
C PHE A 181 -10.89 2.97 -15.78
N GLU A 182 -10.13 3.76 -16.53
CA GLU A 182 -10.41 4.05 -17.94
C GLU A 182 -11.84 4.58 -18.13
N ASP A 183 -12.63 3.94 -19.01
CA ASP A 183 -14.05 4.22 -19.26
C ASP A 183 -15.02 3.43 -18.34
N LYS A 184 -14.50 2.70 -17.35
CA LYS A 184 -15.22 1.79 -16.46
C LYS A 184 -15.04 2.14 -15.00
N MET A 185 -15.70 1.35 -14.16
CA MET A 185 -15.50 1.38 -12.72
C MET A 185 -14.97 0.02 -12.24
N GLU A 186 -13.96 0.05 -11.40
CA GLU A 186 -13.57 -1.08 -10.55
C GLU A 186 -14.20 -0.88 -9.17
N ASN A 187 -14.29 -1.94 -8.39
CA ASN A 187 -14.89 -1.83 -7.06
C ASN A 187 -14.09 -2.58 -6.00
N PHE A 188 -14.22 -2.07 -4.77
CA PHE A 188 -13.80 -2.73 -3.56
C PHE A 188 -15.01 -3.09 -2.70
N VAL A 189 -14.96 -4.25 -2.04
CA VAL A 189 -15.78 -4.53 -0.86
C VAL A 189 -15.03 -3.98 0.34
N MET A 190 -15.61 -2.98 0.99
CA MET A 190 -15.05 -2.28 2.16
C MET A 190 -15.70 -2.84 3.42
N ARG A 191 -14.89 -3.41 4.32
CA ARG A 191 -15.39 -3.95 5.59
C ARG A 191 -14.91 -3.09 6.76
N PHE A 192 -15.87 -2.71 7.59
CA PHE A 192 -15.63 -1.87 8.75
C PHE A 192 -15.82 -2.68 10.04
N ASN A 193 -14.96 -2.43 11.00
CA ASN A 193 -15.07 -3.05 12.32
C ASN A 193 -16.28 -2.48 13.06
N PRO A 194 -17.24 -3.32 13.52
CA PRO A 194 -18.48 -2.84 14.16
C PRO A 194 -18.27 -2.16 15.51
N GLU A 195 -17.20 -2.50 16.21
CA GLU A 195 -16.90 -1.96 17.54
C GLU A 195 -16.16 -0.61 17.46
N THR A 196 -15.21 -0.50 16.55
CA THR A 196 -14.36 0.69 16.44
C THR A 196 -14.84 1.67 15.37
N GLY A 197 -15.64 1.24 14.41
CA GLY A 197 -16.03 2.01 13.24
C GLY A 197 -14.90 2.19 12.22
N LEU A 198 -13.70 1.67 12.47
CA LEU A 198 -12.56 1.79 11.57
C LEU A 198 -12.63 0.78 10.42
N LEU A 199 -11.95 1.09 9.32
CA LEU A 199 -11.79 0.17 8.20
C LEU A 199 -10.95 -1.03 8.64
N ASP A 200 -11.49 -2.24 8.43
CA ASP A 200 -10.80 -3.52 8.64
C ASP A 200 -10.08 -3.98 7.38
N SER A 201 -10.82 -4.09 6.28
CA SER A 201 -10.27 -4.60 5.02
C SER A 201 -10.93 -4.02 3.78
N MET A 202 -10.17 -4.10 2.68
CA MET A 202 -10.63 -3.84 1.32
C MET A 202 -10.35 -5.07 0.46
N GLU A 203 -11.33 -5.50 -0.33
CA GLU A 203 -11.27 -6.69 -1.16
C GLU A 203 -11.58 -6.32 -2.62
N ALA A 204 -10.73 -6.72 -3.56
CA ALA A 204 -10.95 -6.48 -4.99
C ALA A 204 -10.41 -7.63 -5.85
N MET A 205 -11.03 -7.80 -7.03
CA MET A 205 -10.51 -8.71 -8.05
C MET A 205 -9.40 -8.00 -8.85
N ARG A 206 -8.15 -8.39 -8.61
CA ARG A 206 -6.95 -7.71 -9.12
C ARG A 206 -6.08 -8.68 -9.91
N TYR A 207 -5.47 -8.20 -10.99
CA TYR A 207 -4.42 -8.96 -11.68
C TYR A 207 -3.14 -8.98 -10.85
N ARG A 208 -2.51 -10.16 -10.74
CA ARG A 208 -1.17 -10.29 -10.15
C ARG A 208 -0.09 -10.32 -11.21
N ASP A 209 -0.39 -10.95 -12.33
CA ASP A 209 0.55 -11.20 -13.41
C ASP A 209 0.23 -10.31 -14.61
N ALA A 210 1.21 -10.10 -15.50
CA ALA A 210 1.06 -9.35 -16.74
C ALA A 210 0.70 -10.25 -17.93
N GLY A 211 0.21 -9.64 -18.99
CA GLY A 211 0.01 -10.27 -20.29
C GLY A 211 -1.34 -10.96 -20.46
N PRO A 212 -1.59 -11.54 -21.67
CA PRO A 212 -2.91 -11.99 -22.09
C PRO A 212 -3.44 -13.22 -21.33
N GLN A 213 -2.59 -13.93 -20.60
CA GLN A 213 -2.99 -15.07 -19.77
C GLN A 213 -3.19 -14.72 -18.30
N ALA A 214 -2.99 -13.44 -17.93
CA ALA A 214 -3.19 -12.96 -16.57
C ALA A 214 -4.63 -13.19 -16.12
N LYS A 215 -4.80 -13.54 -14.85
CA LYS A 215 -6.10 -13.76 -14.22
C LYS A 215 -6.26 -12.86 -13.01
N LYS A 216 -7.46 -12.34 -12.83
CA LYS A 216 -7.83 -11.64 -11.60
C LYS A 216 -7.92 -12.64 -10.45
N ILE A 217 -7.28 -12.31 -9.35
CA ILE A 217 -7.27 -13.07 -8.09
C ILE A 217 -7.86 -12.16 -7.03
N LEU A 218 -8.59 -12.70 -6.09
CA LEU A 218 -9.06 -11.91 -4.95
C LEU A 218 -7.85 -11.41 -4.16
N TRP A 219 -7.73 -10.09 -4.11
CA TRP A 219 -6.69 -9.37 -3.39
C TRP A 219 -7.31 -8.64 -2.22
N ILE A 220 -6.72 -8.82 -1.04
CA ILE A 220 -7.21 -8.23 0.20
C ILE A 220 -6.11 -7.38 0.81
N THR A 221 -6.43 -6.14 1.11
CA THR A 221 -5.64 -5.29 2.00
C THR A 221 -6.34 -5.21 3.36
N ARG A 222 -5.56 -5.26 4.44
CA ARG A 222 -6.06 -5.16 5.81
C ARG A 222 -5.37 -4.05 6.56
N ASN A 223 -6.14 -3.31 7.34
CA ASN A 223 -5.60 -2.44 8.35
C ASN A 223 -5.32 -3.26 9.62
N VAL A 224 -4.06 -3.29 10.03
CA VAL A 224 -3.62 -4.05 11.20
C VAL A 224 -3.60 -3.14 12.42
N GLU A 225 -4.25 -3.57 13.50
CA GLU A 225 -4.21 -2.84 14.77
C GLU A 225 -2.79 -2.69 15.30
N GLY A 226 -2.54 -1.57 15.98
CA GLY A 226 -1.24 -1.27 16.57
C GLY A 226 -0.88 0.20 16.44
N LYS A 227 0.23 0.49 15.76
CA LYS A 227 0.69 1.86 15.55
C LYS A 227 -0.33 2.67 14.75
N LYS A 228 -0.61 3.89 15.23
CA LYS A 228 -1.43 4.89 14.50
C LYS A 228 -0.54 5.87 13.74
N ILE A 229 -1.11 6.48 12.71
CA ILE A 229 -0.50 7.66 12.07
C ILE A 229 -0.55 8.80 13.09
N GLU A 230 0.56 9.53 13.21
CA GLU A 230 0.67 10.63 14.15
C GLU A 230 -0.44 11.67 13.93
N GLY A 231 -1.09 12.08 15.00
CA GLY A 231 -2.23 13.02 14.95
C GLY A 231 -3.52 12.45 14.36
N SER A 232 -3.59 11.15 14.09
CA SER A 232 -4.74 10.50 13.45
C SER A 232 -5.22 9.25 14.20
N LYS A 233 -6.46 8.83 13.94
CA LYS A 233 -7.01 7.54 14.37
C LYS A 233 -6.74 6.41 13.37
N LEU A 234 -6.20 6.72 12.19
CA LEU A 234 -5.88 5.75 11.16
C LEU A 234 -4.75 4.81 11.59
N ASN A 235 -4.85 3.54 11.22
CA ASN A 235 -3.77 2.58 11.44
C ASN A 235 -2.61 2.87 10.49
N ALA A 236 -1.39 2.86 11.04
CA ALA A 236 -0.16 3.00 10.27
C ALA A 236 0.32 1.68 9.66
N ILE A 237 -0.30 0.54 10.04
CA ILE A 237 0.10 -0.78 9.57
C ILE A 237 -0.94 -1.32 8.60
N GLY A 238 -0.48 -1.68 7.41
CA GLY A 238 -1.28 -2.32 6.38
C GLY A 238 -0.65 -3.63 5.90
N SER A 239 -1.47 -4.59 5.50
CA SER A 239 -1.00 -5.83 4.86
C SER A 239 -1.71 -6.07 3.54
N ALA A 240 -1.05 -6.80 2.64
CA ALA A 240 -1.62 -7.19 1.35
C ALA A 240 -1.51 -8.70 1.15
N THR A 241 -2.61 -9.34 0.75
CA THR A 241 -2.73 -10.79 0.62
C THR A 241 -3.35 -11.15 -0.72
N TRP A 242 -2.76 -12.09 -1.44
CA TRP A 242 -3.40 -12.80 -2.53
C TRP A 242 -4.10 -14.04 -1.95
N MET A 243 -5.40 -14.18 -2.17
CA MET A 243 -6.18 -15.24 -1.53
C MET A 243 -5.79 -16.65 -1.94
N ASP A 244 -5.23 -16.83 -3.13
CA ASP A 244 -4.66 -18.11 -3.57
C ASP A 244 -3.39 -18.52 -2.81
N GLN A 245 -2.73 -17.55 -2.15
CA GLN A 245 -1.56 -17.78 -1.29
C GLN A 245 -1.91 -17.88 0.20
N GLY A 246 -3.01 -17.26 0.62
CA GLY A 246 -3.56 -17.37 1.98
C GLY A 246 -2.82 -16.62 3.07
N LEU A 247 -1.61 -16.11 2.81
CA LEU A 247 -0.78 -15.35 3.75
C LEU A 247 -0.42 -13.98 3.15
N PRO A 248 -0.24 -12.96 3.99
CA PRO A 248 0.25 -11.67 3.52
C PRO A 248 1.61 -11.80 2.83
N TRP A 249 1.68 -11.37 1.56
CA TRP A 249 2.94 -11.26 0.86
C TRP A 249 3.71 -10.00 1.25
N ALA A 250 3.01 -8.98 1.79
CA ALA A 250 3.61 -7.76 2.30
C ALA A 250 2.87 -7.25 3.54
N THR A 251 3.64 -6.67 4.45
CA THR A 251 3.14 -5.90 5.59
C THR A 251 3.95 -4.61 5.66
N PHE A 252 3.27 -3.48 5.60
CA PHE A 252 3.85 -2.14 5.60
C PHE A 252 3.59 -1.46 6.94
N THR A 253 4.58 -0.75 7.46
CA THR A 253 4.42 0.12 8.62
C THR A 253 4.84 1.53 8.24
N LEU A 254 3.86 2.42 8.18
CA LEU A 254 4.07 3.83 7.91
C LEU A 254 4.79 4.49 9.10
N GLU A 255 5.84 5.25 8.82
CA GLU A 255 6.65 5.95 9.82
C GLU A 255 6.60 7.47 9.65
N GLU A 256 6.52 7.91 8.41
CA GLU A 256 6.49 9.32 8.04
C GLU A 256 5.48 9.53 6.91
N VAL A 257 4.68 10.58 6.99
CA VAL A 257 3.78 11.00 5.92
C VAL A 257 3.73 12.51 5.82
N HIS A 258 3.76 13.01 4.58
CA HIS A 258 3.57 14.42 4.24
C HIS A 258 2.43 14.53 3.24
N TYR A 259 1.47 15.39 3.52
CA TYR A 259 0.31 15.62 2.66
C TYR A 259 0.42 16.97 1.95
N ASN A 260 -0.23 17.06 0.78
CA ASN A 260 -0.33 18.28 0.00
C ASN A 260 1.02 18.93 -0.32
N VAL A 261 2.01 18.10 -0.63
CA VAL A 261 3.34 18.49 -1.13
C VAL A 261 3.36 18.42 -2.65
N ASN A 262 4.24 19.18 -3.29
CA ASN A 262 4.38 19.12 -4.74
C ASN A 262 5.08 17.84 -5.19
N VAL A 263 4.34 16.92 -5.75
CA VAL A 263 4.85 15.61 -6.23
C VAL A 263 4.99 15.52 -7.75
N SER A 264 4.68 16.56 -8.49
CA SER A 264 4.55 16.53 -9.97
C SER A 264 5.79 16.04 -10.71
N GLU A 265 6.97 16.44 -10.27
CA GLU A 265 8.24 15.95 -10.82
C GLU A 265 8.65 14.63 -10.16
N TYR A 266 8.46 14.54 -8.85
CA TYR A 266 8.92 13.42 -8.04
C TYR A 266 8.23 12.10 -8.42
N ILE A 267 6.95 12.14 -8.78
CA ILE A 267 6.17 10.96 -9.20
C ILE A 267 6.70 10.32 -10.50
N ARG A 268 7.52 11.04 -11.29
CA ARG A 268 8.11 10.56 -12.55
C ARG A 268 9.58 10.13 -12.42
N GLN A 269 10.20 10.32 -11.25
CA GLN A 269 11.59 9.96 -11.00
C GLN A 269 11.76 8.45 -10.76
N LYS A 270 13.01 8.00 -10.72
CA LYS A 270 13.42 6.64 -10.32
C LYS A 270 14.27 6.71 -9.05
N GLY A 271 14.18 5.65 -8.23
CA GLY A 271 14.94 5.55 -7.00
C GLY A 271 14.35 6.36 -5.83
N PRO A 272 15.04 6.51 -4.71
CA PRO A 272 14.57 7.23 -3.51
C PRO A 272 14.54 8.74 -3.70
#